data_7257a981794cc994508260ae6024f2eb
#
_entry.id   7257a981794cc994508260ae6024f2eb
#
_cell.length_a   1.000
_cell.length_b   1.000
_cell.length_c   1.000
_cell.angle_alpha   90.00
_cell.angle_beta   90.00
_cell.angle_gamma   90.00
#
_symmetry.space_group_name_H-M   'P 1'
#
loop_
_entity.id
_entity.type
_entity.pdbx_description
1 polymer ?
#
loop_
_entity_poly.entity_id
_entity_poly.type
_entity_poly.pdbx_seq_one_letter_code
_entity_poly.pdbx_strand_id
1 'polypeptide(L)'
;MAKENNDTGGVSGERLRSFIQRIEKLEEDKAAVGEDLKEVYAEAKGVGFDTKIIRQIVRLRKMELEKRRENDELLELYKAAIGMEE
;
A
#
# COMPACT_ATOMS: atom_id res chain seq x y z
N MET A 1 31.89 16.67 -15.03
CA MET A 1 31.78 16.28 -14.72
C MET A 1 31.66 15.39 -14.13
N ALA A 2 31.59 15.24 -13.86
CA ALA A 2 31.51 14.60 -13.36
C ALA A 2 31.31 13.77 -12.99
N LYS A 3 31.31 13.28 -12.77
CA LYS A 3 31.09 12.51 -12.54
C LYS A 3 30.85 11.83 -11.96
N GLU A 4 30.82 11.58 -12.05
CA GLU A 4 30.36 10.95 -11.94
C GLU A 4 30.22 9.97 -11.17
N ASN A 5 30.41 9.33 -10.90
CA ASN A 5 30.37 8.40 -10.19
C ASN A 5 30.95 8.52 -9.07
N ASN A 6 30.57 8.85 -8.35
CA ASN A 6 31.11 9.22 -7.39
C ASN A 6 30.82 8.50 -6.21
N ASP A 7 31.47 7.46 -5.94
CA ASP A 7 31.33 6.68 -4.72
C ASP A 7 32.10 7.38 -3.64
N THR A 8 31.42 7.72 -2.59
CA THR A 8 32.04 8.38 -1.46
C THR A 8 31.76 7.52 -0.23
N GLY A 9 32.82 7.08 0.44
CA GLY A 9 32.68 6.23 1.60
C GLY A 9 31.97 4.91 1.30
N GLY A 10 32.23 4.36 0.11
CA GLY A 10 31.60 3.11 -0.30
C GLY A 10 30.17 3.25 -0.79
N VAL A 11 29.69 4.46 -0.99
CA VAL A 11 28.33 4.72 -1.43
C VAL A 11 28.32 5.15 -2.88
N SER A 12 27.55 4.45 -3.70
CA SER A 12 27.38 4.81 -5.09
C SER A 12 26.42 5.99 -5.21
N GLY A 13 26.94 7.12 -5.68
CA GLY A 13 26.12 8.33 -5.84
C GLY A 13 24.99 8.13 -6.82
N GLU A 14 25.25 7.40 -7.89
CA GLU A 14 24.25 7.13 -8.91
C GLU A 14 23.11 6.30 -8.39
N ARG A 15 23.44 5.23 -7.69
CA ARG A 15 22.41 4.36 -7.13
C ARG A 15 21.59 5.08 -6.06
N LEU A 16 22.27 5.83 -5.23
CA LEU A 16 21.59 6.60 -4.18
C LEU A 16 20.64 7.61 -4.79
N ARG A 17 21.08 8.32 -5.82
CA ARG A 17 20.24 9.30 -6.50
C ARG A 17 19.01 8.65 -7.12
N SER A 18 19.19 7.46 -7.69
CA SER A 18 18.08 6.71 -8.28
C SER A 18 17.04 6.35 -7.23
N PHE A 19 17.50 5.86 -6.08
CA PHE A 19 16.57 5.54 -4.99
C PHE A 19 15.84 6.77 -4.51
N ILE A 20 16.55 7.88 -4.34
CA ILE A 20 15.94 9.12 -3.88
C ILE A 20 14.85 9.58 -4.84
N GLN A 21 15.14 9.57 -6.14
CA GLN A 21 14.16 9.99 -7.12
C GLN A 21 12.89 9.12 -7.10
N ARG A 22 13.11 7.82 -6.95
CA ARG A 22 11.97 6.89 -6.90
C ARG A 22 11.14 7.09 -5.64
N ILE A 23 11.81 7.33 -4.52
CA ILE A 23 11.12 7.60 -3.25
C ILE A 23 10.32 8.91 -3.35
N GLU A 24 10.94 9.95 -3.89
CA GLU A 24 10.27 11.24 -4.04
C GLU A 24 9.03 11.13 -4.91
N LYS A 25 9.13 10.36 -5.99
CA LYS A 25 7.99 10.16 -6.87
C LYS A 25 6.84 9.46 -6.14
N LEU A 26 7.17 8.43 -5.36
CA LEU A 26 6.17 7.70 -4.61
C LEU A 26 5.56 8.54 -3.48
N GLU A 27 6.36 9.43 -2.89
CA GLU A 27 5.83 10.33 -1.87
C GLU A 27 4.84 11.32 -2.50
N GLU A 28 5.12 11.78 -3.72
CA GLU A 28 4.17 12.63 -4.43
C GLU A 28 2.88 11.89 -4.71
N ASP A 29 2.99 10.65 -5.19
CA ASP A 29 1.81 9.84 -5.48
C ASP A 29 0.98 9.61 -4.22
N LYS A 30 1.66 9.34 -3.11
CA LYS A 30 1.01 9.13 -1.83
C LYS A 30 0.25 10.38 -1.39
N ALA A 31 0.86 11.56 -1.57
CA ALA A 31 0.21 12.82 -1.22
C ALA A 31 -1.03 13.05 -2.06
N ALA A 32 -0.96 12.74 -3.36
CA ALA A 32 -2.09 12.90 -4.26
C ALA A 32 -3.25 11.98 -3.86
N VAL A 33 -2.92 10.73 -3.54
CA VAL A 33 -3.93 9.76 -3.09
C VAL A 33 -4.55 10.23 -1.77
N GLY A 34 -3.73 10.81 -0.88
CA GLY A 34 -4.22 11.35 0.38
C GLY A 34 -5.22 12.46 0.19
N GLU A 35 -4.99 13.33 -0.81
CA GLU A 35 -5.94 14.40 -1.13
C GLU A 35 -7.24 13.83 -1.68
N ASP A 36 -7.14 12.84 -2.56
CA ASP A 36 -8.34 12.20 -3.12
C ASP A 36 -9.17 11.57 -2.02
N LEU A 37 -8.52 10.92 -1.08
CA LEU A 37 -9.20 10.30 0.05
C LEU A 37 -9.94 11.33 0.89
N LYS A 38 -9.30 12.47 1.15
CA LYS A 38 -9.93 13.58 1.89
C LYS A 38 -11.18 14.05 1.19
N GLU A 39 -11.13 14.14 -0.13
CA GLU A 39 -12.28 14.61 -0.92
C GLU A 39 -13.47 13.65 -0.78
N VAL A 40 -13.21 12.35 -0.83
CA VAL A 40 -14.28 11.36 -0.69
C VAL A 40 -14.93 11.44 0.69
N TYR A 41 -14.11 11.58 1.73
CA TYR A 41 -14.65 11.74 3.07
C TYR A 41 -15.44 13.03 3.21
N ALA A 42 -14.98 14.10 2.58
CA ALA A 42 -15.71 15.38 2.60
C ALA A 42 -17.05 15.24 1.91
N GLU A 43 -17.11 14.52 0.80
CA GLU A 43 -18.35 14.22 0.10
C GLU A 43 -19.32 13.46 0.99
N ALA A 44 -18.81 12.41 1.63
CA ALA A 44 -19.64 11.58 2.51
C ALA A 44 -20.23 12.42 3.64
N LYS A 45 -19.40 13.27 4.23
CA LYS A 45 -19.86 14.17 5.29
C LYS A 45 -20.90 15.14 4.77
N GLY A 46 -20.69 15.64 3.55
CA GLY A 46 -21.62 16.60 2.93
C GLY A 46 -23.02 16.04 2.73
N VAL A 47 -23.14 14.73 2.51
CA VAL A 47 -24.46 14.10 2.36
C VAL A 47 -24.99 13.55 3.69
N GLY A 48 -24.29 13.80 4.79
CA GLY A 48 -24.81 13.49 6.11
C GLY A 48 -24.28 12.24 6.80
N PHE A 49 -23.28 11.60 6.22
CA PHE A 49 -22.70 10.42 6.86
C PHE A 49 -21.68 10.78 7.93
N ASP A 50 -21.56 9.92 8.91
CA ASP A 50 -20.56 10.07 9.96
C ASP A 50 -19.24 9.44 9.48
N THR A 51 -18.25 10.28 9.20
CA THR A 51 -17.00 9.79 8.64
C THR A 51 -16.19 8.94 9.61
N LYS A 52 -16.37 9.16 10.91
CA LYS A 52 -15.71 8.33 11.91
C LYS A 52 -16.19 6.88 11.79
N ILE A 53 -17.50 6.72 11.63
CA ILE A 53 -18.10 5.39 11.49
C ILE A 53 -17.66 4.75 10.16
N ILE A 54 -17.60 5.56 9.09
CA ILE A 54 -17.13 5.05 7.80
C ILE A 54 -15.71 4.51 7.94
N ARG A 55 -14.84 5.23 8.64
CA ARG A 55 -13.46 4.79 8.84
C ARG A 55 -13.41 3.46 9.59
N GLN A 56 -14.28 3.29 10.57
CA GLN A 56 -14.35 2.03 11.31
C GLN A 56 -14.78 0.89 10.42
N ILE A 57 -15.77 1.13 9.58
CA ILE A 57 -16.27 0.11 8.65
C ILE A 57 -15.19 -0.29 7.65
N VAL A 58 -14.48 0.69 7.12
CA VAL A 58 -13.41 0.42 6.15
C VAL A 58 -12.33 -0.46 6.79
N ARG A 59 -11.98 -0.16 8.04
CA ARG A 59 -10.99 -0.96 8.76
C ARG A 59 -11.45 -2.39 8.99
N LEU A 60 -12.72 -2.53 9.39
CA LEU A 60 -13.30 -3.86 9.63
C LEU A 60 -13.34 -4.69 8.35
N ARG A 61 -13.74 -4.07 7.26
CA ARG A 61 -13.79 -4.76 5.97
C ARG A 61 -12.41 -5.25 5.53
N LYS A 62 -11.39 -4.44 5.78
CA LYS A 62 -10.03 -4.84 5.45
C LYS A 62 -9.58 -6.04 6.27
N MET A 63 -9.89 -6.03 7.56
CA MET A 63 -9.56 -7.14 8.44
C MET A 63 -10.26 -8.43 8.02
N GLU A 64 -11.54 -8.33 7.67
CA GLU A 64 -12.31 -9.48 7.21
C GLU A 64 -11.74 -10.07 5.93
N LEU A 65 -11.34 -9.20 5.03
CA LEU A 65 -10.76 -9.63 3.76
C LEU A 65 -9.44 -10.37 3.97
N GLU A 66 -8.59 -9.83 4.85
CA GLU A 66 -7.31 -10.45 5.15
C GLU A 66 -7.50 -11.81 5.81
N LYS A 67 -8.45 -11.90 6.72
CA LYS A 67 -8.75 -13.16 7.40
C LYS A 67 -9.25 -14.21 6.41
N ARG A 68 -10.09 -13.79 5.47
CA ARG A 68 -10.61 -14.70 4.45
C ARG A 68 -9.47 -15.23 3.57
N ARG A 69 -8.55 -14.36 3.18
CA ARG A 69 -7.39 -14.76 2.37
C ARG A 69 -6.55 -15.80 3.09
N GLU A 70 -6.27 -15.57 4.37
CA GLU A 70 -5.50 -16.52 5.17
C GLU A 70 -6.21 -17.86 5.23
N ASN A 71 -7.50 -17.84 5.42
CA ASN A 71 -8.29 -19.07 5.50
C ASN A 71 -8.29 -19.81 4.17
N ASP A 72 -8.44 -19.06 3.07
CA ASP A 72 -8.43 -19.66 1.73
C ASP A 72 -7.08 -20.29 1.41
N GLU A 73 -6.00 -19.61 1.76
CA GLU A 73 -4.65 -20.12 1.54
C GLU A 73 -4.41 -21.40 2.33
N LEU A 74 -4.85 -21.41 3.57
CA LEU A 74 -4.69 -22.59 4.42
C LEU A 74 -5.52 -23.76 3.89
N LEU A 75 -6.73 -23.47 3.44
CA LEU A 75 -7.59 -24.48 2.86
C LEU A 75 -6.95 -25.12 1.63
N GLU A 76 -6.39 -24.29 0.75
CA GLU A 76 -5.72 -24.79 -0.45
C GLU A 76 -4.52 -25.65 -0.09
N LEU A 77 -3.78 -25.25 0.91
CA LEU A 77 -2.63 -26.01 1.38
C LEU A 77 -3.05 -27.39 1.87
N TYR A 78 -4.09 -27.45 2.65
CA TYR A 78 -4.60 -28.73 3.18
C TYR A 78 -5.14 -29.61 2.07
N LYS A 79 -5.86 -29.03 1.13
CA LYS A 79 -6.37 -29.79 -0.02
C LYS A 79 -5.23 -30.39 -0.83
N ALA A 80 -4.20 -29.59 -1.08
CA ALA A 80 -3.04 -30.09 -1.82
C ALA A 80 -2.35 -31.22 -1.07
N ALA A 81 -2.27 -31.10 0.25
CA ALA A 81 -1.57 -32.12 1.06
C ALA A 81 -2.26 -33.47 0.99
N ILE A 82 -3.57 -33.52 0.83
CA ILE A 82 -4.30 -34.79 0.75
C ILE A 82 -4.64 -35.19 -0.70
N GLY A 83 -4.10 -34.46 -1.67
CA GLY A 83 -4.31 -34.76 -3.08
C GLY A 83 -5.66 -34.34 -3.63
N MET A 84 -6.36 -33.43 -2.93
CA MET A 84 -7.65 -32.98 -3.37
C MET A 84 -7.46 -31.72 -4.20
N GLU A 85 -7.58 -31.83 -5.53
CA GLU A 85 -7.40 -30.67 -6.37
C GLU A 85 -8.68 -30.32 -7.02
N GLU A 86 -8.80 -29.03 -7.38
CA GLU A 86 -9.95 -28.54 -7.92
C GLU A 86 -10.13 -28.75 -9.14
#